data_07f91336323819ae9c3343a0147a6b13
#
_entry.id   07f91336323819ae9c3343a0147a6b13
#
_cell.length_a   1.000
_cell.length_b   1.000
_cell.length_c   1.000
_cell.angle_alpha   90.00
_cell.angle_beta   90.00
_cell.angle_gamma   90.00
#
_symmetry.space_group_name_H-M   'P 1'
#
loop_
_entity.id
_entity.type
_entity.pdbx_description
1 polymer ?
#
loop_
_entity_poly.entity_id
_entity_poly.type
_entity_poly.pdbx_seq_one_letter_code
_entity_poly.pdbx_strand_id
1 'polypeptide(L)'
;LKLLFFITMLFGTVNAQDILTARSQGIGANVTVTGIVTNGEELGPIRYIEDSSAGLALYDMTTNNLLSNCVRGDSITVSGTLVDYNGLLELNPTAVALIHSSGNLLPTPQNITPNQVGESTESELIQIDIVVFNSGGSLFTVGTHDFTSNTQSGIIYIRTGHPLQNALIPSGPV
;
A
#
# COMPACT_ATOMS: atom_id res chain seq x y z
N LEU A 1 45.91 14.85 36.54
CA LEU A 1 45.48 15.05 35.15
C LEU A 1 44.21 14.21 34.91
N LYS A 2 43.01 14.85 34.88
CA LYS A 2 41.74 14.16 34.52
C LYS A 2 41.56 14.30 33.02
N LEU A 3 41.64 13.18 32.30
CA LEU A 3 41.34 13.13 30.86
C LEU A 3 39.81 12.98 30.69
N LEU A 4 39.17 14.01 30.17
CA LEU A 4 37.72 14.01 29.86
C LEU A 4 37.55 13.47 28.45
N PHE A 5 36.97 12.25 28.30
CA PHE A 5 36.65 11.66 27.03
C PHE A 5 35.31 12.24 26.57
N PHE A 6 35.29 13.05 25.53
CA PHE A 6 34.07 13.47 24.83
C PHE A 6 33.72 12.36 23.81
N ILE A 7 32.69 11.57 24.10
CA ILE A 7 32.09 10.69 23.07
C ILE A 7 31.11 11.53 22.27
N THR A 8 31.51 11.91 21.06
CA THR A 8 30.60 12.50 20.08
C THR A 8 29.76 11.38 19.50
N MET A 9 28.51 11.23 19.96
CA MET A 9 27.55 10.40 19.25
C MET A 9 27.19 11.05 17.92
N LEU A 10 27.64 10.46 16.84
CA LEU A 10 27.22 10.81 15.49
C LEU A 10 25.82 10.23 15.27
N PHE A 11 24.79 11.04 15.48
CA PHE A 11 23.44 10.70 15.06
C PHE A 11 23.37 10.82 13.53
N GLY A 12 23.49 9.71 12.84
CA GLY A 12 23.17 9.66 11.42
C GLY A 12 21.69 10.00 11.25
N THR A 13 21.37 11.06 10.53
CA THR A 13 19.99 11.31 10.08
C THR A 13 19.65 10.26 9.05
N VAL A 14 18.78 9.33 9.39
CA VAL A 14 18.17 8.43 8.40
C VAL A 14 17.17 9.29 7.62
N ASN A 15 17.57 9.74 6.44
CA ASN A 15 16.66 10.41 5.52
C ASN A 15 15.75 9.35 4.88
N ALA A 16 14.44 9.62 4.85
CA ALA A 16 13.51 8.81 4.08
C ALA A 16 13.89 8.92 2.60
N GLN A 17 13.92 7.77 1.92
CA GLN A 17 14.12 7.68 0.48
C GLN A 17 12.76 7.57 -0.22
N ASP A 18 12.71 7.82 -1.53
CA ASP A 18 11.51 7.53 -2.31
C ASP A 18 11.24 6.02 -2.37
N ILE A 19 9.96 5.67 -2.56
CA ILE A 19 9.51 4.28 -2.49
C ILE A 19 10.14 3.44 -3.61
N LEU A 20 10.28 3.97 -4.83
CA LEU A 20 10.90 3.23 -5.94
C LEU A 20 12.35 2.86 -5.63
N THR A 21 13.11 3.80 -5.09
CA THR A 21 14.50 3.56 -4.63
C THR A 21 14.54 2.51 -3.52
N ALA A 22 13.60 2.57 -2.56
CA ALA A 22 13.50 1.57 -1.51
C ALA A 22 13.23 0.17 -2.09
N ARG A 23 12.21 0.04 -2.95
CA ARG A 23 11.86 -1.22 -3.62
C ARG A 23 13.04 -1.83 -4.38
N SER A 24 13.85 -1.00 -5.03
CA SER A 24 15.03 -1.45 -5.81
C SER A 24 16.12 -2.11 -4.97
N GLN A 25 16.13 -1.91 -3.66
CA GLN A 25 17.10 -2.55 -2.76
C GLN A 25 16.81 -4.04 -2.53
N GLY A 26 15.59 -4.48 -2.81
CA GLY A 26 15.18 -5.87 -2.76
C GLY A 26 14.92 -6.42 -1.38
N ILE A 27 14.47 -7.68 -1.36
CA ILE A 27 14.08 -8.41 -0.14
C ILE A 27 15.24 -8.47 0.85
N GLY A 28 14.93 -8.25 2.14
CA GLY A 28 15.90 -8.24 3.24
C GLY A 28 16.54 -6.87 3.51
N ALA A 29 16.36 -5.89 2.62
CA ALA A 29 16.87 -4.54 2.85
C ALA A 29 16.10 -3.83 3.97
N ASN A 30 16.82 -3.08 4.80
CA ASN A 30 16.22 -2.18 5.78
C ASN A 30 16.09 -0.79 5.15
N VAL A 31 14.87 -0.30 5.05
CA VAL A 31 14.54 0.95 4.38
C VAL A 31 13.74 1.88 5.28
N THR A 32 13.77 3.17 4.96
CA THR A 32 12.89 4.18 5.55
C THR A 32 12.26 4.95 4.41
N VAL A 33 10.94 4.99 4.37
CA VAL A 33 10.15 5.61 3.30
C VAL A 33 9.10 6.55 3.87
N THR A 34 8.69 7.52 3.06
CA THR A 34 7.57 8.42 3.36
C THR A 34 6.56 8.32 2.23
N GLY A 35 5.27 8.24 2.59
CA GLY A 35 4.19 8.21 1.60
C GLY A 35 2.84 8.57 2.21
N ILE A 36 1.82 8.69 1.35
CA ILE A 36 0.43 8.90 1.74
C ILE A 36 -0.25 7.54 1.88
N VAL A 37 -0.89 7.31 3.02
CA VAL A 37 -1.68 6.10 3.25
C VAL A 37 -2.92 6.13 2.36
N THR A 38 -3.08 5.11 1.51
CA THR A 38 -4.13 5.08 0.48
C THR A 38 -5.36 4.27 0.88
N ASN A 39 -5.29 3.44 1.94
CA ASN A 39 -6.41 2.65 2.47
C ASN A 39 -6.60 2.86 3.98
N GLY A 40 -7.76 2.45 4.47
CA GLY A 40 -8.10 2.40 5.89
C GLY A 40 -8.15 0.96 6.43
N GLU A 41 -9.04 0.72 7.39
CA GLU A 41 -9.25 -0.59 8.03
C GLU A 41 -10.00 -1.60 7.16
N GLU A 42 -10.59 -1.16 6.05
CA GLU A 42 -11.35 -2.00 5.13
C GLU A 42 -10.51 -3.13 4.50
N LEU A 43 -9.19 -3.00 4.51
CA LEU A 43 -8.27 -4.05 4.06
C LEU A 43 -7.62 -4.81 5.23
N GLY A 44 -8.13 -4.66 6.46
CA GLY A 44 -7.60 -5.30 7.67
C GLY A 44 -6.31 -4.65 8.15
N PRO A 45 -5.29 -5.42 8.59
CA PRO A 45 -4.07 -4.86 9.18
C PRO A 45 -3.08 -4.27 8.16
N ILE A 46 -3.26 -4.54 6.87
CA ILE A 46 -2.38 -4.02 5.83
C ILE A 46 -2.65 -2.54 5.59
N ARG A 47 -1.59 -1.76 5.37
CA ARG A 47 -1.67 -0.39 4.85
C ARG A 47 -0.87 -0.32 3.57
N TYR A 48 -1.37 0.46 2.62
CA TYR A 48 -0.64 0.82 1.42
C TYR A 48 -0.25 2.27 1.53
N ILE A 49 0.97 2.57 1.15
CA ILE A 49 1.45 3.95 1.02
C ILE A 49 1.93 4.18 -0.40
N GLU A 50 1.77 5.41 -0.86
CA GLU A 50 2.19 5.81 -2.18
C GLU A 50 2.85 7.18 -2.11
N ASP A 51 3.95 7.36 -2.85
CA ASP A 51 4.58 8.65 -3.10
C ASP A 51 4.53 8.95 -4.62
N SER A 52 5.27 9.96 -5.08
CA SER A 52 5.30 10.30 -6.51
C SER A 52 6.07 9.28 -7.37
N SER A 53 6.70 8.28 -6.78
CA SER A 53 7.58 7.34 -7.46
C SER A 53 7.02 5.92 -7.55
N ALA A 54 6.29 5.44 -6.53
CA ALA A 54 5.74 4.10 -6.47
C ALA A 54 4.80 3.91 -5.26
N GLY A 55 4.16 2.74 -5.20
CA GLY A 55 3.44 2.24 -4.03
C GLY A 55 4.23 1.19 -3.25
N LEU A 56 3.88 0.99 -1.97
CA LEU A 56 4.44 -0.06 -1.11
C LEU A 56 3.40 -0.54 -0.09
N ALA A 57 3.28 -1.85 0.03
CA ALA A 57 2.49 -2.47 1.07
C ALA A 57 3.25 -2.43 2.41
N LEU A 58 2.54 -2.16 3.49
CA LEU A 58 3.04 -2.21 4.86
C LEU A 58 2.25 -3.27 5.63
N TYR A 59 2.93 -4.24 6.21
CA TYR A 59 2.28 -5.26 7.02
C TYR A 59 3.05 -5.53 8.29
N ASP A 60 2.45 -5.18 9.44
CA ASP A 60 3.04 -5.51 10.74
C ASP A 60 2.86 -7.00 11.03
N MET A 61 3.90 -7.78 10.84
CA MET A 61 3.95 -9.22 11.14
C MET A 61 4.01 -9.51 12.64
N THR A 62 4.12 -8.48 13.47
CA THR A 62 4.13 -8.59 14.92
C THR A 62 2.73 -8.36 15.51
N THR A 63 2.58 -8.56 16.80
CA THR A 63 1.34 -8.19 17.52
C THR A 63 1.41 -6.79 18.12
N ASN A 64 2.39 -5.97 17.73
CA ASN A 64 2.65 -4.68 18.34
C ASN A 64 1.78 -3.54 17.80
N ASN A 65 0.97 -3.81 16.77
CA ASN A 65 0.05 -2.84 16.15
C ASN A 65 0.77 -1.56 15.66
N LEU A 66 1.94 -1.72 15.05
CA LEU A 66 2.81 -0.60 14.65
C LEU A 66 2.17 0.33 13.60
N LEU A 67 1.12 -0.14 12.92
CA LEU A 67 0.38 0.59 11.89
C LEU A 67 -1.06 0.95 12.32
N SER A 68 -1.47 0.64 13.55
CA SER A 68 -2.88 0.76 13.98
C SER A 68 -3.43 2.19 13.95
N ASN A 69 -2.58 3.19 14.12
CA ASN A 69 -2.98 4.60 14.11
C ASN A 69 -2.93 5.23 12.71
N CYS A 70 -2.46 4.49 11.70
CA CYS A 70 -2.36 5.00 10.34
C CYS A 70 -3.71 4.89 9.63
N VAL A 71 -4.26 6.02 9.20
CA VAL A 71 -5.53 6.07 8.48
C VAL A 71 -5.35 6.65 7.09
N ARG A 72 -6.32 6.40 6.22
CA ARG A 72 -6.32 6.90 4.85
C ARG A 72 -6.15 8.43 4.82
N GLY A 73 -5.21 8.91 4.01
CA GLY A 73 -4.86 10.31 3.90
C GLY A 73 -3.80 10.80 4.89
N ASP A 74 -3.24 9.91 5.72
CA ASP A 74 -2.08 10.27 6.53
C ASP A 74 -0.81 10.31 5.67
N SER A 75 0.01 11.32 5.90
CA SER A 75 1.42 11.33 5.46
C SER A 75 2.26 10.71 6.56
N ILE A 76 2.90 9.58 6.27
CA ILE A 76 3.68 8.84 7.27
C ILE A 76 5.09 8.56 6.81
N THR A 77 6.02 8.49 7.78
CA THR A 77 7.33 7.85 7.60
C THR A 77 7.35 6.53 8.35
N VAL A 78 7.79 5.48 7.69
CA VAL A 78 7.92 4.14 8.27
C VAL A 78 9.28 3.56 7.94
N SER A 79 9.89 2.90 8.93
CA SER A 79 11.14 2.15 8.79
C SER A 79 10.87 0.66 9.00
N GLY A 80 11.49 -0.17 8.20
CA GLY A 80 11.29 -1.62 8.30
C GLY A 80 12.16 -2.40 7.34
N THR A 81 11.92 -3.70 7.29
CA THR A 81 12.61 -4.63 6.41
C THR A 81 11.70 -5.03 5.25
N LEU A 82 12.21 -5.01 4.03
CA LEU A 82 11.48 -5.49 2.85
C LEU A 82 11.38 -7.02 2.88
N VAL A 83 10.17 -7.53 2.69
CA VAL A 83 9.86 -8.97 2.66
C VAL A 83 8.98 -9.28 1.45
N ASP A 84 9.00 -10.53 1.01
CA ASP A 84 8.06 -11.04 0.01
C ASP A 84 6.93 -11.81 0.70
N TYR A 85 5.71 -11.52 0.31
CA TYR A 85 4.54 -12.29 0.71
C TYR A 85 3.77 -12.75 -0.52
N ASN A 86 4.06 -13.95 -1.00
CA ASN A 86 3.42 -14.55 -2.18
C ASN A 86 3.50 -13.68 -3.44
N GLY A 87 4.62 -13.01 -3.65
CA GLY A 87 4.86 -12.13 -4.78
C GLY A 87 4.50 -10.66 -4.52
N LEU A 88 3.91 -10.30 -3.38
CA LEU A 88 3.71 -8.92 -2.97
C LEU A 88 4.93 -8.44 -2.17
N LEU A 89 5.57 -7.36 -2.61
CA LEU A 89 6.63 -6.73 -1.83
C LEU A 89 6.03 -5.91 -0.69
N GLU A 90 6.35 -6.31 0.54
CA GLU A 90 5.86 -5.65 1.75
C GLU A 90 7.03 -5.08 2.57
N LEU A 91 6.78 -3.99 3.27
CA LEU A 91 7.64 -3.52 4.34
C LEU A 91 7.07 -3.98 5.67
N ASN A 92 7.85 -4.81 6.39
CA ASN A 92 7.55 -5.19 7.77
C ASN A 92 8.13 -4.14 8.72
N PRO A 93 7.31 -3.29 9.35
CA PRO A 93 7.79 -2.19 10.17
C PRO A 93 8.54 -2.68 11.42
N THR A 94 9.58 -1.95 11.81
CA THR A 94 10.38 -2.22 13.02
C THR A 94 10.07 -1.26 14.17
N ALA A 95 9.29 -0.21 13.90
CA ALA A 95 8.83 0.78 14.89
C ALA A 95 7.47 1.33 14.47
N VAL A 96 6.78 1.99 15.41
CA VAL A 96 5.54 2.72 15.13
C VAL A 96 5.80 3.77 14.04
N ALA A 97 4.93 3.81 13.04
CA ALA A 97 5.02 4.80 11.98
C ALA A 97 4.87 6.23 12.53
N LEU A 98 5.68 7.15 12.01
CA LEU A 98 5.60 8.57 12.34
C LEU A 98 4.58 9.25 11.43
N ILE A 99 3.50 9.77 12.00
CA ILE A 99 2.49 10.54 11.27
C ILE A 99 2.89 12.00 11.24
N HIS A 100 3.02 12.59 10.04
CA HIS A 100 3.39 13.99 9.84
C HIS A 100 2.15 14.89 9.74
N SER A 101 1.12 14.42 9.02
CA SER A 101 -0.14 15.12 8.82
C SER A 101 -1.24 14.14 8.44
N SER A 102 -2.49 14.54 8.62
CA SER A 102 -3.68 13.74 8.28
C SER A 102 -4.60 14.51 7.33
N GLY A 103 -5.49 13.78 6.63
CA GLY A 103 -6.46 14.37 5.72
C GLY A 103 -5.83 14.93 4.44
N ASN A 104 -4.65 14.43 4.05
CA ASN A 104 -4.03 14.81 2.79
C ASN A 104 -4.82 14.26 1.61
N LEU A 105 -4.72 14.93 0.47
CA LEU A 105 -5.23 14.40 -0.79
C LEU A 105 -4.51 13.09 -1.11
N LEU A 106 -5.29 12.12 -1.59
CA LEU A 106 -4.71 10.86 -2.08
C LEU A 106 -3.98 11.11 -3.40
N PRO A 107 -2.97 10.29 -3.72
CA PRO A 107 -2.40 10.24 -5.05
C PRO A 107 -3.48 10.09 -6.11
N THR A 108 -3.28 10.69 -7.27
CA THR A 108 -4.21 10.54 -8.40
C THR A 108 -4.07 9.13 -8.96
N PRO A 109 -5.16 8.32 -9.01
CA PRO A 109 -5.08 6.98 -9.54
C PRO A 109 -4.54 6.98 -10.97
N GLN A 110 -3.64 6.05 -11.28
CA GLN A 110 -3.19 5.84 -12.64
C GLN A 110 -4.31 5.19 -13.46
N ASN A 111 -4.65 5.78 -14.61
CA ASN A 111 -5.58 5.15 -15.54
C ASN A 111 -4.84 4.11 -16.38
N ILE A 112 -5.14 2.84 -16.16
CA ILE A 112 -4.47 1.69 -16.78
C ILE A 112 -5.47 0.69 -17.33
N THR A 113 -4.99 -0.23 -18.16
CA THR A 113 -5.76 -1.39 -18.64
C THR A 113 -5.46 -2.63 -17.79
N PRO A 114 -6.33 -3.66 -17.80
CA PRO A 114 -6.09 -4.91 -17.06
C PRO A 114 -4.71 -5.54 -17.30
N ASN A 115 -4.19 -5.46 -18.53
CA ASN A 115 -2.87 -6.03 -18.87
C ASN A 115 -1.68 -5.23 -18.34
N GLN A 116 -1.90 -4.03 -17.81
CA GLN A 116 -0.87 -3.20 -17.19
C GLN A 116 -0.81 -3.36 -15.66
N VAL A 117 -1.75 -4.12 -15.09
CA VAL A 117 -1.69 -4.48 -13.66
C VAL A 117 -0.52 -5.44 -13.47
N GLY A 118 0.41 -5.08 -12.59
CA GLY A 118 1.61 -5.88 -12.34
C GLY A 118 2.62 -5.13 -11.48
N GLU A 119 3.87 -5.58 -11.48
CA GLU A 119 4.94 -5.08 -10.61
C GLU A 119 5.12 -3.55 -10.67
N SER A 120 4.95 -2.94 -11.84
CA SER A 120 5.10 -1.48 -12.01
C SER A 120 3.95 -0.65 -11.45
N THR A 121 2.84 -1.29 -11.09
CA THR A 121 1.64 -0.64 -10.50
C THR A 121 1.26 -1.28 -9.17
N GLU A 122 2.13 -2.17 -8.67
CA GLU A 122 1.89 -2.86 -7.41
C GLU A 122 1.82 -1.87 -6.25
N SER A 123 0.79 -2.03 -5.42
CA SER A 123 0.53 -1.20 -4.24
C SER A 123 0.16 0.26 -4.53
N GLU A 124 -0.10 0.62 -5.77
CA GLU A 124 -0.52 1.96 -6.17
C GLU A 124 -2.05 2.05 -6.35
N LEU A 125 -2.59 3.26 -6.27
CA LEU A 125 -3.95 3.53 -6.67
C LEU A 125 -4.06 3.49 -8.20
N ILE A 126 -4.92 2.63 -8.70
CA ILE A 126 -5.18 2.49 -10.14
C ILE A 126 -6.67 2.70 -10.44
N GLN A 127 -6.94 3.12 -11.66
CA GLN A 127 -8.28 3.18 -12.24
C GLN A 127 -8.31 2.39 -13.55
N ILE A 128 -9.34 1.56 -13.71
CA ILE A 128 -9.61 0.85 -14.96
C ILE A 128 -10.99 1.29 -15.41
N ASP A 129 -11.07 1.88 -16.60
CA ASP A 129 -12.32 2.38 -17.18
C ASP A 129 -13.08 1.28 -17.92
N ILE A 130 -14.39 1.50 -18.09
CA ILE A 130 -15.28 0.63 -18.90
C ILE A 130 -15.24 -0.84 -18.43
N VAL A 131 -15.34 -1.02 -17.10
CA VAL A 131 -15.37 -2.34 -16.49
C VAL A 131 -16.77 -2.96 -16.63
N VAL A 132 -16.85 -4.17 -17.14
CA VAL A 132 -18.08 -4.98 -17.20
C VAL A 132 -17.84 -6.26 -16.40
N PHE A 133 -18.56 -6.44 -15.31
CA PHE A 133 -18.46 -7.64 -14.48
C PHE A 133 -19.23 -8.81 -15.08
N ASN A 134 -18.63 -10.01 -15.05
CA ASN A 134 -19.28 -11.24 -15.54
C ASN A 134 -20.52 -11.61 -14.71
N SER A 135 -20.54 -11.23 -13.44
CA SER A 135 -21.63 -11.50 -12.50
C SER A 135 -22.55 -10.29 -12.25
N GLY A 136 -22.67 -9.38 -13.22
CA GLY A 136 -23.56 -8.22 -13.13
C GLY A 136 -24.98 -8.56 -12.69
N GLY A 137 -25.55 -7.76 -11.80
CA GLY A 137 -26.87 -8.00 -11.18
C GLY A 137 -26.84 -8.91 -9.94
N SER A 138 -25.71 -9.53 -9.60
CA SER A 138 -25.48 -10.25 -8.35
C SER A 138 -24.92 -9.33 -7.27
N LEU A 139 -24.62 -9.87 -6.09
CA LEU A 139 -23.92 -9.13 -5.03
C LEU A 139 -22.43 -9.46 -5.05
N PHE A 140 -21.60 -8.48 -4.70
CA PHE A 140 -20.20 -8.76 -4.38
C PHE A 140 -20.11 -9.63 -3.13
N THR A 141 -19.57 -10.82 -3.30
CA THR A 141 -19.24 -11.73 -2.18
C THR A 141 -17.75 -11.64 -1.86
N VAL A 142 -17.35 -12.17 -0.71
CA VAL A 142 -15.91 -12.35 -0.42
C VAL A 142 -15.31 -13.31 -1.45
N GLY A 143 -14.19 -12.92 -2.05
CA GLY A 143 -13.53 -13.69 -3.10
C GLY A 143 -13.27 -12.89 -4.36
N THR A 144 -12.96 -13.59 -5.43
CA THR A 144 -12.65 -13.01 -6.75
C THR A 144 -13.90 -12.75 -7.57
N HIS A 145 -13.90 -11.64 -8.30
CA HIS A 145 -14.92 -11.28 -9.28
C HIS A 145 -14.24 -10.93 -10.60
N ASP A 146 -14.60 -11.69 -11.63
CA ASP A 146 -14.06 -11.49 -12.97
C ASP A 146 -14.75 -10.32 -13.67
N PHE A 147 -13.97 -9.56 -14.41
CA PHE A 147 -14.47 -8.49 -15.27
C PHE A 147 -13.73 -8.43 -16.60
N THR A 148 -14.28 -7.69 -17.53
CA THR A 148 -13.61 -7.30 -18.78
C THR A 148 -13.60 -5.79 -18.91
N SER A 149 -12.54 -5.26 -19.52
CA SER A 149 -12.42 -3.87 -19.96
C SER A 149 -11.78 -3.86 -21.34
N ASN A 150 -12.48 -3.30 -22.33
CA ASN A 150 -11.98 -3.21 -23.72
C ASN A 150 -11.38 -4.54 -24.23
N THR A 151 -12.08 -5.67 -24.07
CA THR A 151 -11.65 -7.02 -24.45
C THR A 151 -10.54 -7.66 -23.61
N GLN A 152 -9.99 -6.98 -22.65
CA GLN A 152 -9.01 -7.50 -21.70
C GLN A 152 -9.73 -7.99 -20.43
N SER A 153 -9.30 -9.12 -19.90
CA SER A 153 -9.86 -9.68 -18.68
C SER A 153 -9.07 -9.24 -17.45
N GLY A 154 -9.77 -9.02 -16.35
CA GLY A 154 -9.20 -8.75 -15.05
C GLY A 154 -10.02 -9.41 -13.95
N ILE A 155 -9.46 -9.41 -12.75
CA ILE A 155 -10.15 -9.87 -11.52
C ILE A 155 -9.97 -8.83 -10.44
N ILE A 156 -11.00 -8.65 -9.61
CA ILE A 156 -10.87 -7.97 -8.32
C ILE A 156 -11.11 -8.96 -7.20
N TYR A 157 -10.49 -8.73 -6.05
CA TYR A 157 -10.69 -9.53 -4.86
C TYR A 157 -11.37 -8.69 -3.77
N ILE A 158 -12.52 -9.15 -3.31
CA ILE A 158 -13.27 -8.52 -2.22
C ILE A 158 -12.94 -9.25 -0.92
N ARG A 159 -12.37 -8.54 0.04
CA ARG A 159 -12.08 -9.07 1.38
C ARG A 159 -13.32 -8.97 2.28
N THR A 160 -13.31 -9.77 3.34
CA THR A 160 -14.29 -9.64 4.42
C THR A 160 -14.21 -8.23 5.01
N GLY A 161 -15.37 -7.57 5.15
CA GLY A 161 -15.47 -6.20 5.68
C GLY A 161 -15.20 -5.10 4.65
N HIS A 162 -14.86 -5.44 3.40
CA HIS A 162 -14.71 -4.43 2.34
C HIS A 162 -16.05 -3.71 2.07
N PRO A 163 -16.06 -2.37 1.84
CA PRO A 163 -17.29 -1.61 1.60
C PRO A 163 -18.16 -2.12 0.44
N LEU A 164 -17.57 -2.76 -0.56
CA LEU A 164 -18.30 -3.37 -1.67
C LEU A 164 -18.95 -4.73 -1.30
N GLN A 165 -18.57 -5.35 -0.17
CA GLN A 165 -19.17 -6.62 0.23
C GLN A 165 -20.69 -6.44 0.40
N ASN A 166 -21.47 -7.28 -0.28
CA ASN A 166 -22.93 -7.22 -0.36
C ASN A 166 -23.51 -6.02 -1.15
N ALA A 167 -22.67 -5.21 -1.79
CA ALA A 167 -23.14 -4.24 -2.76
C ALA A 167 -23.57 -4.92 -4.07
N LEU A 168 -24.51 -4.30 -4.79
CA LEU A 168 -24.94 -4.79 -6.09
C LEU A 168 -23.85 -4.59 -7.14
N ILE A 169 -23.51 -5.65 -7.85
CA ILE A 169 -22.58 -5.61 -8.99
C ILE A 169 -23.30 -4.94 -10.18
N PRO A 170 -22.73 -3.87 -10.78
CA PRO A 170 -23.31 -3.22 -11.92
C PRO A 170 -23.57 -4.21 -13.09
N SER A 171 -24.73 -4.10 -13.74
CA SER A 171 -25.08 -4.95 -14.89
C SER A 171 -24.60 -4.40 -16.23
N GLY A 172 -23.97 -3.22 -16.22
CA GLY A 172 -23.42 -2.53 -17.40
C GLY A 172 -22.03 -1.99 -17.11
N PRO A 173 -21.43 -1.33 -18.11
CA PRO A 173 -20.09 -0.75 -17.94
C PRO A 173 -20.08 0.36 -16.88
N VAL A 174 -19.03 0.38 -16.09
CA VAL A 174 -18.72 1.39 -15.06
C VAL A 174 -17.31 1.93 -15.28
#